data_2ee5d261c7e89c61584085063b0ff19b
#
_entry.id   2ee5d261c7e89c61584085063b0ff19b
#
_cell.length_a   1.000
_cell.length_b   1.000
_cell.length_c   1.000
_cell.angle_alpha   90.00
_cell.angle_beta   90.00
_cell.angle_gamma   90.00
#
_symmetry.space_group_name_H-M   'P 1'
#
loop_
_entity.id
_entity.type
_entity.pdbx_description
1 polymer ?
#
loop_
_entity_poly.entity_id
_entity_poly.type
_entity_poly.pdbx_seq_one_letter_code
_entity_poly.pdbx_strand_id
1 'polypeptide(L)'
;MIIVKTASNAGAILNPAVFESMNIAATTVTANFATVDSGDTPTRDSLVVNCTAGNEHTVANDLLQLIRSERTVTLDDVNDDFAGISDVTSLSVTLNGVPVVSGFHVIEPSADGTLSSADSGAVVVLNDAIDLKLPTPAVGLEYTFVLDAAMGGTGATITSTTD
;
A
#
# COMPACT_ATOMS: atom_id res chain seq x y z
N MET A 1 -11.73 4.75 3.30
CA MET A 1 -10.38 4.53 2.76
C MET A 1 -9.41 5.44 3.49
N ILE A 2 -8.28 4.94 3.95
CA ILE A 2 -7.26 5.74 4.62
C ILE A 2 -6.02 5.76 3.72
N ILE A 3 -5.61 6.95 3.31
CA ILE A 3 -4.39 7.19 2.55
C ILE A 3 -3.35 7.67 3.56
N VAL A 4 -2.19 7.03 3.61
CA VAL A 4 -1.10 7.38 4.51
C VAL A 4 0.09 7.83 3.69
N LYS A 5 0.64 8.98 4.00
CA LYS A 5 1.92 9.48 3.51
C LYS A 5 2.88 9.55 4.68
N THR A 6 3.96 8.81 4.63
CA THR A 6 4.99 8.85 5.67
C THR A 6 6.06 9.91 5.36
N ALA A 7 6.83 10.33 6.34
CA ALA A 7 7.91 11.32 6.19
C ALA A 7 8.95 10.92 5.12
N SER A 8 9.10 9.63 4.83
CA SER A 8 9.96 9.13 3.75
C SER A 8 9.35 9.21 2.35
N ASN A 9 8.21 9.88 2.18
CA ASN A 9 7.42 9.94 0.95
C ASN A 9 6.85 8.58 0.47
N ALA A 10 6.92 7.55 1.29
CA ALA A 10 6.22 6.30 1.02
C ALA A 10 4.73 6.48 1.30
N GLY A 11 3.90 6.03 0.38
CA GLY A 11 2.45 6.07 0.53
C GLY A 11 1.86 4.68 0.72
N ALA A 12 0.77 4.60 1.46
CA ALA A 12 -0.01 3.38 1.62
C ALA A 12 -1.50 3.69 1.57
N ILE A 13 -2.28 2.72 1.12
CA ILE A 13 -3.73 2.79 1.16
C ILE A 13 -4.22 1.64 2.04
N LEU A 14 -4.92 1.97 3.11
CA LEU A 14 -5.49 1.01 4.04
C LEU A 14 -7.01 0.97 3.87
N ASN A 15 -7.56 -0.24 3.89
CA ASN A 15 -9.00 -0.45 3.82
C ASN A 15 -9.61 -0.55 5.23
N PRO A 16 -10.40 0.43 5.69
CA PRO A 16 -11.02 0.39 7.01
C PRO A 16 -11.96 -0.81 7.23
N ALA A 17 -12.53 -1.36 6.17
CA ALA A 17 -13.47 -2.49 6.26
C ALA A 17 -12.80 -3.78 6.78
N VAL A 18 -11.47 -3.89 6.68
CA VAL A 18 -10.71 -5.04 7.17
C VAL A 18 -9.92 -4.73 8.45
N PHE A 19 -10.29 -3.67 9.15
CA PHE A 19 -9.72 -3.37 10.47
C PHE A 19 -9.99 -4.51 11.46
N GLU A 20 -8.95 -4.99 12.13
CA GLU A 20 -9.04 -6.10 13.07
C GLU A 20 -8.87 -5.69 14.52
N SER A 21 -7.84 -4.92 14.81
CA SER A 21 -7.46 -4.61 16.20
C SER A 21 -6.64 -3.33 16.31
N MET A 22 -6.62 -2.80 17.52
CA MET A 22 -5.78 -1.67 17.89
C MET A 22 -5.00 -2.01 19.15
N ASN A 23 -3.70 -1.74 19.13
CA ASN A 23 -2.82 -1.86 20.28
C ASN A 23 -2.33 -0.48 20.70
N ILE A 24 -2.31 -0.23 22.00
CA ILE A 24 -1.85 1.03 22.59
C ILE A 24 -0.62 0.73 23.43
N ALA A 25 0.45 1.47 23.19
CA ALA A 25 1.69 1.42 23.97
C ALA A 25 2.09 2.86 24.39
N ALA A 26 3.13 3.02 25.15
CA ALA A 26 3.46 4.27 25.86
C ALA A 26 3.61 5.53 24.97
N THR A 27 3.84 5.41 23.68
CA THR A 27 3.94 6.54 22.75
C THR A 27 3.45 6.16 21.35
N THR A 28 2.75 5.02 21.24
CA THR A 28 2.32 4.52 19.95
C THR A 28 0.92 3.95 20.00
N VAL A 29 0.18 4.15 18.92
CA VAL A 29 -1.07 3.47 18.63
C VAL A 29 -0.90 2.70 17.33
N THR A 30 -1.09 1.38 17.37
CA THR A 30 -0.97 0.51 16.20
C THR A 30 -2.34 -0.02 15.80
N ALA A 31 -2.80 0.34 14.61
CA ALA A 31 -3.99 -0.23 13.99
C ALA A 31 -3.59 -1.34 13.02
N ASN A 32 -4.18 -2.52 13.18
CA ASN A 32 -3.93 -3.70 12.35
C ASN A 32 -5.10 -3.96 11.42
N PHE A 33 -4.79 -4.28 10.19
CA PHE A 33 -5.74 -4.56 9.12
C PHE A 33 -5.46 -5.94 8.55
N ALA A 34 -6.51 -6.73 8.37
CA ALA A 34 -6.39 -8.04 7.72
C ALA A 34 -5.89 -7.86 6.28
N THR A 35 -5.00 -8.71 5.87
CA THR A 35 -4.62 -8.85 4.47
C THR A 35 -5.13 -10.17 3.93
N VAL A 36 -5.48 -10.19 2.65
CA VAL A 36 -5.77 -11.45 1.97
C VAL A 36 -4.43 -12.04 1.57
N ASP A 37 -4.00 -13.06 2.31
CA ASP A 37 -2.81 -13.80 1.97
C ASP A 37 -3.17 -15.10 1.23
N SER A 38 -2.34 -15.47 0.29
CA SER A 38 -2.42 -16.76 -0.40
C SER A 38 -1.66 -17.89 0.34
N GLY A 39 -1.16 -17.62 1.54
CA GLY A 39 -0.33 -18.53 2.34
C GLY A 39 -0.94 -18.87 3.71
N ASP A 40 -0.38 -19.87 4.37
CA ASP A 40 -0.85 -20.40 5.67
C ASP A 40 -0.60 -19.46 6.88
N THR A 41 0.05 -18.33 6.67
CA THR A 41 0.35 -17.37 7.75
C THR A 41 -0.44 -16.08 7.54
N PRO A 42 -1.37 -15.73 8.42
CA PRO A 42 -2.10 -14.47 8.29
C PRO A 42 -1.13 -13.31 8.43
N THR A 43 -0.92 -12.60 7.34
CA THR A 43 -0.18 -11.35 7.32
C THR A 43 -1.12 -10.20 7.65
N ARG A 44 -0.60 -9.15 8.26
CA ARG A 44 -1.37 -7.96 8.63
C ARG A 44 -0.64 -6.73 8.18
N ASP A 45 -1.40 -5.82 7.59
CA ASP A 45 -0.92 -4.48 7.42
C ASP A 45 -1.09 -3.73 8.73
N SER A 46 -0.14 -2.86 9.05
CA SER A 46 -0.23 -2.07 10.26
C SER A 46 0.08 -0.60 9.99
N LEU A 47 -0.75 0.26 10.60
CA LEU A 47 -0.50 1.68 10.72
C LEU A 47 -0.05 1.95 12.15
N VAL A 48 1.15 2.46 12.31
CA VAL A 48 1.68 2.91 13.60
C VAL A 48 1.64 4.43 13.63
N VAL A 49 0.91 4.96 14.60
CA VAL A 49 0.82 6.38 14.89
C VAL A 49 1.66 6.64 16.14
N ASN A 50 2.77 7.35 15.99
CA ASN A 50 3.54 7.83 17.14
C ASN A 50 2.89 9.09 17.67
N CYS A 51 2.84 9.21 18.99
CA CYS A 51 2.16 10.32 19.66
C CYS A 51 2.91 10.80 20.90
N THR A 52 2.51 11.97 21.39
CA THR A 52 3.02 12.50 22.64
C THR A 52 2.60 11.60 23.80
N ALA A 53 3.54 11.25 24.69
CA ALA A 53 3.30 10.41 25.84
C ALA A 53 2.15 10.95 26.72
N GLY A 54 1.22 10.06 27.08
CA GLY A 54 0.03 10.39 27.85
C GLY A 54 -1.22 10.68 27.01
N ASN A 55 -1.08 10.83 25.68
CA ASN A 55 -2.19 11.12 24.77
C ASN A 55 -2.61 9.91 23.93
N GLU A 56 -2.04 8.75 24.18
CA GLU A 56 -2.24 7.53 23.36
C GLU A 56 -3.71 7.13 23.27
N HIS A 57 -4.45 7.26 24.38
CA HIS A 57 -5.87 6.92 24.40
C HIS A 57 -6.72 7.91 23.59
N THR A 58 -6.35 9.19 23.58
CA THR A 58 -7.01 10.20 22.76
C THR A 58 -6.77 9.92 21.28
N VAL A 59 -5.50 9.73 20.91
CA VAL A 59 -5.10 9.36 19.54
C VAL A 59 -5.80 8.07 19.09
N ALA A 60 -5.87 7.06 19.95
CA ALA A 60 -6.54 5.80 19.63
C ALA A 60 -8.05 5.99 19.36
N ASN A 61 -8.73 6.81 20.16
CA ASN A 61 -10.15 7.12 19.97
C ASN A 61 -10.38 7.88 18.67
N ASP A 62 -9.56 8.90 18.39
CA ASP A 62 -9.68 9.70 17.16
C ASP A 62 -9.41 8.85 15.92
N LEU A 63 -8.36 8.02 15.96
CA LEU A 63 -8.04 7.08 14.89
C LEU A 63 -9.17 6.06 14.67
N LEU A 64 -9.77 5.55 15.74
CA LEU A 64 -10.89 4.61 15.67
C LEU A 64 -12.13 5.27 15.05
N GLN A 65 -12.43 6.52 15.41
CA GLN A 65 -13.52 7.28 14.79
C GLN A 65 -13.26 7.50 13.30
N LEU A 66 -12.02 7.82 12.93
CA LEU A 66 -11.62 7.98 11.54
C LEU A 66 -11.78 6.68 10.75
N ILE A 67 -11.33 5.53 11.30
CA ILE A 67 -11.51 4.20 10.69
C ILE A 67 -13.00 3.91 10.45
N ARG A 68 -13.87 4.26 11.39
CA ARG A 68 -15.32 4.01 11.33
C ARG A 68 -16.09 5.01 10.48
N SER A 69 -15.50 6.12 10.10
CA SER A 69 -16.20 7.21 9.40
C SER A 69 -16.57 6.89 7.95
N GLU A 70 -16.07 5.78 7.40
CA GLU A 70 -16.25 5.36 5.99
C GLU A 70 -15.81 6.42 4.95
N ARG A 71 -15.18 7.49 5.39
CA ARG A 71 -14.67 8.54 4.51
C ARG A 71 -13.31 8.19 3.94
N THR A 72 -13.00 8.79 2.80
CA THR A 72 -11.61 8.84 2.34
C THR A 72 -10.89 9.93 3.11
N VAL A 73 -9.82 9.56 3.79
CA VAL A 73 -9.02 10.45 4.63
C VAL A 73 -7.56 10.29 4.27
N THR A 74 -6.84 11.40 4.25
CA THR A 74 -5.37 11.39 4.10
C THR A 74 -4.74 11.72 5.45
N LEU A 75 -3.79 10.89 5.86
CA LEU A 75 -2.86 11.16 6.95
C LEU A 75 -1.50 11.47 6.32
N ASP A 76 -1.03 12.69 6.43
CA ASP A 76 0.16 13.19 5.74
C ASP A 76 1.23 13.65 6.75
N ASP A 77 2.22 12.78 6.99
CA ASP A 77 3.34 13.04 7.90
C ASP A 77 4.38 14.05 7.32
N VAL A 78 4.30 14.30 6.01
CA VAL A 78 5.17 15.29 5.35
C VAL A 78 4.70 16.72 5.63
N ASN A 79 3.38 16.90 5.73
CA ASN A 79 2.74 18.19 5.91
C ASN A 79 2.11 18.38 7.30
N ASP A 80 2.35 17.46 8.23
CA ASP A 80 1.75 17.43 9.58
C ASP A 80 0.21 17.50 9.55
N ASP A 81 -0.41 16.92 8.50
CA ASP A 81 -1.87 16.85 8.37
C ASP A 81 -2.37 15.44 8.74
N PHE A 82 -2.84 15.30 9.96
CA PHE A 82 -3.32 14.04 10.51
C PHE A 82 -4.87 13.95 10.56
N ALA A 83 -5.55 14.66 9.68
CA ALA A 83 -7.00 14.62 9.53
C ALA A 83 -7.80 14.88 10.83
N GLY A 84 -7.29 15.74 11.68
CA GLY A 84 -7.91 16.11 12.96
C GLY A 84 -7.53 15.23 14.15
N ILE A 85 -6.66 14.23 13.97
CA ILE A 85 -6.05 13.52 15.09
C ILE A 85 -4.99 14.45 15.72
N SER A 86 -5.14 14.79 16.99
CA SER A 86 -4.20 15.63 17.71
C SER A 86 -3.02 14.81 18.27
N ASP A 87 -1.95 15.51 18.65
CA ASP A 87 -0.80 14.93 19.34
C ASP A 87 -0.02 13.82 18.60
N VAL A 88 -0.20 13.71 17.29
CA VAL A 88 0.59 12.82 16.44
C VAL A 88 1.97 13.44 16.22
N THR A 89 3.01 12.63 16.29
CA THR A 89 4.39 13.06 16.08
C THR A 89 5.01 12.46 14.82
N SER A 90 4.54 11.30 14.40
CA SER A 90 4.93 10.69 13.10
C SER A 90 4.05 9.48 12.77
N LEU A 91 4.12 9.05 11.53
CA LEU A 91 3.43 7.86 11.03
C LEU A 91 4.41 6.85 10.44
N SER A 92 4.13 5.56 10.62
CA SER A 92 4.75 4.51 9.84
C SER A 92 3.73 3.46 9.43
N VAL A 93 3.95 2.85 8.27
CA VAL A 93 3.10 1.80 7.74
C VAL A 93 3.95 0.59 7.41
N THR A 94 3.51 -0.57 7.82
CA THR A 94 4.07 -1.84 7.39
C THR A 94 3.02 -2.58 6.58
N LEU A 95 3.34 -2.87 5.32
CA LEU A 95 2.52 -3.66 4.43
C LEU A 95 3.14 -5.06 4.35
N ASN A 96 2.50 -6.03 4.96
CA ASN A 96 2.97 -7.41 5.06
C ASN A 96 2.19 -8.38 4.16
N GLY A 97 1.15 -7.92 3.52
CA GLY A 97 0.37 -8.66 2.57
C GLY A 97 0.36 -7.99 1.20
N VAL A 98 -0.10 -8.71 0.20
CA VAL A 98 -0.49 -8.06 -1.05
C VAL A 98 -1.67 -7.16 -0.71
N PRO A 99 -1.55 -5.83 -0.83
CA PRO A 99 -2.68 -4.97 -0.57
C PRO A 99 -3.82 -5.43 -1.50
N VAL A 100 -5.00 -5.68 -0.95
CA VAL A 100 -6.21 -5.73 -1.77
C VAL A 100 -6.45 -4.30 -2.23
N VAL A 101 -5.71 -3.92 -3.22
CA VAL A 101 -5.75 -2.55 -3.74
C VAL A 101 -7.00 -2.44 -4.59
N SER A 102 -8.02 -1.82 -4.06
CA SER A 102 -8.97 -1.08 -4.91
C SER A 102 -8.36 0.28 -5.30
N GLY A 103 -7.11 0.28 -5.71
CA GLY A 103 -6.34 1.42 -6.17
C GLY A 103 -5.27 0.91 -7.11
N PHE A 104 -5.01 1.61 -8.18
CA PHE A 104 -4.04 1.20 -9.20
C PHE A 104 -2.66 0.99 -8.55
N HIS A 105 -2.21 -0.26 -8.51
CA HIS A 105 -0.81 -0.57 -8.24
C HIS A 105 -0.02 -0.22 -9.50
N VAL A 106 0.81 0.81 -9.42
CA VAL A 106 1.67 1.22 -10.53
C VAL A 106 3.05 0.63 -10.32
N ILE A 107 3.54 -0.07 -11.33
CA ILE A 107 4.90 -0.62 -11.40
C ILE A 107 5.63 0.10 -12.53
N GLU A 108 6.77 0.70 -12.22
CA GLU A 108 7.67 1.33 -13.19
C GLU A 108 9.00 0.56 -13.17
N PRO A 109 9.11 -0.54 -13.96
CA PRO A 109 10.33 -1.32 -13.98
C PRO A 109 11.45 -0.54 -14.66
N SER A 110 12.62 -0.50 -14.05
CA SER A 110 13.82 0.15 -14.58
C SER A 110 14.84 -0.83 -15.19
N ALA A 111 14.53 -2.12 -15.22
CA ALA A 111 15.36 -3.19 -15.76
C ALA A 111 14.51 -4.40 -16.15
N ASP A 112 15.11 -5.32 -16.93
CA ASP A 112 14.50 -6.60 -17.25
C ASP A 112 14.10 -7.36 -15.97
N GLY A 113 12.95 -8.02 -16.02
CA GLY A 113 12.45 -8.70 -14.85
C GLY A 113 11.27 -9.63 -15.11
N THR A 114 10.76 -10.21 -14.03
CA THR A 114 9.59 -11.08 -14.07
C THR A 114 8.53 -10.51 -13.12
N LEU A 115 7.33 -10.27 -13.65
CA LEU A 115 6.18 -9.95 -12.82
C LEU A 115 5.76 -11.21 -12.05
N SER A 116 5.27 -11.01 -10.85
CA SER A 116 4.77 -12.08 -9.99
C SER A 116 3.24 -12.13 -10.01
N SER A 117 2.65 -13.23 -9.55
CA SER A 117 1.20 -13.31 -9.37
C SER A 117 0.68 -12.28 -8.32
N ALA A 118 1.58 -11.82 -7.45
CA ALA A 118 1.27 -10.78 -6.47
C ALA A 118 1.07 -9.40 -7.11
N ASP A 119 1.58 -9.19 -8.32
CA ASP A 119 1.43 -7.95 -9.07
C ASP A 119 0.14 -7.93 -9.92
N SER A 120 -0.72 -8.92 -9.76
CA SER A 120 -2.02 -8.97 -10.46
C SER A 120 -2.88 -7.74 -10.15
N GLY A 121 -3.47 -7.15 -11.18
CA GLY A 121 -4.21 -5.89 -11.09
C GLY A 121 -3.32 -4.64 -11.23
N ALA A 122 -2.01 -4.80 -11.42
CA ALA A 122 -1.11 -3.66 -11.59
C ALA A 122 -1.26 -2.98 -12.95
N VAL A 123 -1.02 -1.67 -12.95
CA VAL A 123 -0.70 -0.89 -14.14
C VAL A 123 0.82 -0.82 -14.26
N VAL A 124 1.37 -1.46 -15.28
CA VAL A 124 2.82 -1.48 -15.54
C VAL A 124 3.14 -0.40 -16.57
N VAL A 125 3.88 0.62 -16.15
CA VAL A 125 4.31 1.71 -17.02
C VAL A 125 5.67 1.37 -17.59
N LEU A 126 5.74 1.20 -18.91
CA LEU A 126 6.95 0.89 -19.65
C LEU A 126 7.56 2.20 -20.17
N ASN A 127 8.63 2.64 -19.53
CA ASN A 127 9.35 3.87 -19.84
C ASN A 127 10.72 3.64 -20.49
N ASP A 128 11.11 2.38 -20.63
CA ASP A 128 12.41 1.98 -21.19
C ASP A 128 12.29 0.71 -22.04
N ALA A 129 13.33 0.42 -22.82
CA ALA A 129 13.43 -0.81 -23.60
C ALA A 129 13.83 -1.97 -22.67
N ILE A 130 12.85 -2.62 -22.08
CA ILE A 130 13.02 -3.71 -21.13
C ILE A 130 12.28 -4.96 -21.58
N ASP A 131 12.79 -6.11 -21.15
CA ASP A 131 12.14 -7.41 -21.34
C ASP A 131 11.46 -7.85 -20.05
N LEU A 132 10.13 -7.88 -20.07
CA LEU A 132 9.32 -8.36 -18.95
C LEU A 132 8.75 -9.74 -19.23
N LYS A 133 8.87 -10.63 -18.25
CA LYS A 133 8.23 -11.94 -18.25
C LYS A 133 6.97 -11.91 -17.38
N LEU A 134 5.88 -12.45 -17.89
CA LEU A 134 4.70 -12.70 -17.10
C LEU A 134 4.90 -13.95 -16.23
N PRO A 135 4.26 -14.05 -15.06
CA PRO A 135 4.27 -15.27 -14.28
C PRO A 135 3.57 -16.42 -15.01
N THR A 136 3.71 -17.63 -14.48
CA THR A 136 2.94 -18.79 -14.97
C THR A 136 1.45 -18.44 -15.01
N PRO A 137 0.77 -18.70 -16.15
CA PRO A 137 -0.63 -18.35 -16.30
C PRO A 137 -1.51 -18.99 -15.22
N ALA A 138 -2.36 -18.20 -14.58
CA ALA A 138 -3.35 -18.66 -13.62
C ALA A 138 -4.66 -17.88 -13.80
N VAL A 139 -5.77 -18.50 -13.42
CA VAL A 139 -7.09 -17.87 -13.53
C VAL A 139 -7.15 -16.64 -12.61
N GLY A 140 -7.59 -15.51 -13.16
CA GLY A 140 -7.75 -14.25 -12.42
C GLY A 140 -6.53 -13.33 -12.41
N LEU A 141 -5.43 -13.71 -13.07
CA LEU A 141 -4.31 -12.79 -13.25
C LEU A 141 -4.64 -11.76 -14.34
N GLU A 142 -4.44 -10.49 -14.00
CA GLU A 142 -4.67 -9.36 -14.89
C GLU A 142 -3.53 -8.35 -14.74
N TYR A 143 -3.02 -7.83 -15.88
CA TYR A 143 -2.00 -6.78 -15.92
C TYR A 143 -2.38 -5.78 -16.99
N THR A 144 -2.27 -4.49 -16.66
CA THR A 144 -2.47 -3.40 -17.63
C THR A 144 -1.12 -2.78 -17.96
N PHE A 145 -0.72 -2.80 -19.25
CA PHE A 145 0.51 -2.18 -19.70
C PHE A 145 0.24 -0.84 -20.33
N VAL A 146 1.01 0.17 -19.91
CA VAL A 146 0.97 1.52 -20.45
C VAL A 146 2.36 1.87 -20.96
N LEU A 147 2.44 2.33 -22.19
CA LEU A 147 3.69 2.83 -22.78
C LEU A 147 3.82 4.32 -22.43
N ASP A 148 4.95 4.70 -21.85
CA ASP A 148 5.29 6.12 -21.73
C ASP A 148 5.72 6.68 -23.11
N ALA A 149 5.28 7.90 -23.39
CA ALA A 149 5.59 8.60 -24.64
C ALA A 149 7.09 8.89 -24.85
N ALA A 150 7.91 8.73 -23.82
CA ALA A 150 9.35 8.93 -23.85
C ALA A 150 10.14 7.73 -24.44
N MET A 151 9.49 6.61 -24.76
CA MET A 151 10.16 5.45 -25.38
C MET A 151 10.68 5.80 -26.79
N GLY A 152 11.94 6.12 -26.88
CA GLY A 152 12.63 6.57 -28.10
C GLY A 152 12.89 5.48 -29.13
N GLY A 153 11.88 4.72 -29.55
CA GLY A 153 11.95 3.82 -30.72
C GLY A 153 12.52 2.41 -30.46
N THR A 154 12.96 2.08 -29.27
CA THR A 154 13.29 0.72 -28.83
C THR A 154 12.11 0.18 -28.00
N GLY A 155 11.43 -0.84 -28.50
CA GLY A 155 10.22 -1.36 -27.84
C GLY A 155 10.54 -2.22 -26.61
N ALA A 156 9.66 -2.20 -25.61
CA ALA A 156 9.66 -3.20 -24.55
C ALA A 156 9.10 -4.53 -25.06
N THR A 157 9.62 -5.65 -24.56
CA THR A 157 9.12 -6.99 -24.88
C THR A 157 8.38 -7.57 -23.67
N ILE A 158 7.19 -8.11 -23.91
CA ILE A 158 6.44 -8.83 -22.90
C ILE A 158 6.32 -10.29 -23.34
N THR A 159 6.85 -11.20 -22.55
CA THR A 159 6.82 -12.64 -22.82
C THR A 159 6.08 -13.37 -21.71
N SER A 160 5.36 -14.44 -22.06
CA SER A 160 4.83 -15.38 -21.07
C SER A 160 5.89 -16.41 -20.71
N THR A 161 5.90 -16.87 -19.45
CA THR A 161 6.61 -18.10 -19.11
C THR A 161 5.83 -19.26 -19.73
N THR A 162 6.43 -19.92 -20.71
CA THR A 162 5.95 -21.25 -21.15
C THR A 162 6.56 -22.31 -20.25
N ASP A 163 5.75 -23.23 -19.74
CA ASP A 163 6.23 -24.45 -19.07
C ASP A 163 7.11 -25.27 -20.01
#